data_e76b72e333c568f6ed7f0056eece6368
#
_entry.id   e76b72e333c568f6ed7f0056eece6368
#
_cell.length_a   1.000
_cell.length_b   1.000
_cell.length_c   1.000
_cell.angle_alpha   90.00
_cell.angle_beta   90.00
_cell.angle_gamma   90.00
#
_symmetry.space_group_name_H-M   'P 1'
#
loop_
_entity.id
_entity.type
_entity.pdbx_description
1 polymer ?
#
loop_
_entity_poly.entity_id
_entity_poly.type
_entity_poly.pdbx_seq_one_letter_code
_entity_poly.pdbx_strand_id
1 'polypeptide(L)'
;MGGMRVNILIFGPNGSGKGTQGAIAKKKYDLDHIESGAIFRKHIGGGTELGKKAKAYIDRGELVPDDITIPMVLDVLQNASANGWLLDGFPRSLVQSEKLWDALQKDGVKLDYVIEILLPREVAKARIMGRRLCANDPNHPNNVGIPVIAPDGDKCRVCGGALSARADDQDEAAINQRHDIYYDTTTGTMAA
;
A
#
# COMPACT_ATOMS: atom_id res chain seq x y z
N MET A 1 -0.17 23.62 21.08
CA MET A 1 0.93 22.66 21.20
C MET A 1 1.20 22.15 19.79
N GLY A 2 2.30 22.55 19.16
CA GLY A 2 2.65 22.03 17.83
C GLY A 2 2.97 20.54 17.95
N GLY A 3 2.13 19.70 17.39
CA GLY A 3 2.40 18.28 17.30
C GLY A 3 3.71 18.06 16.55
N MET A 4 4.54 17.12 17.00
CA MET A 4 5.78 16.77 16.32
C MET A 4 5.39 16.10 15.00
N ARG A 5 5.82 16.69 13.87
CA ARG A 5 5.63 16.07 12.55
C ARG A 5 6.34 14.72 12.51
N VAL A 6 5.66 13.67 12.09
CA VAL A 6 6.22 12.32 12.02
C VAL A 6 6.02 11.76 10.63
N ASN A 7 7.11 11.33 9.99
CA ASN A 7 7.11 10.77 8.65
C ASN A 7 7.60 9.32 8.69
N ILE A 8 6.75 8.40 8.21
CA ILE A 8 6.94 6.95 8.35
C ILE A 8 6.89 6.29 6.98
N LEU A 9 7.84 5.40 6.71
CA LEU A 9 7.72 4.40 5.65
C LEU A 9 7.26 3.09 6.27
N ILE A 10 6.27 2.43 5.65
CA ILE A 10 5.84 1.09 6.05
C ILE A 10 6.01 0.10 4.90
N PHE A 11 6.77 -0.95 5.16
CA PHE A 11 7.06 -2.04 4.24
C PHE A 11 6.45 -3.35 4.70
N GLY A 12 6.39 -4.30 3.81
CA GLY A 12 5.91 -5.64 4.03
C GLY A 12 5.28 -6.21 2.76
N PRO A 13 5.25 -7.53 2.58
CA PRO A 13 4.66 -8.13 1.39
C PRO A 13 3.17 -7.82 1.28
N ASN A 14 2.61 -7.98 0.09
CA ASN A 14 1.18 -7.92 -0.09
C ASN A 14 0.53 -8.98 0.81
N GLY A 15 -0.53 -8.62 1.54
CA GLY A 15 -1.15 -9.51 2.53
C GLY A 15 -0.59 -9.38 3.96
N SER A 16 0.49 -8.61 4.19
CA SER A 16 1.06 -8.44 5.54
C SER A 16 0.19 -7.63 6.51
N GLY A 17 -0.75 -6.84 6.00
CA GLY A 17 -1.63 -5.99 6.82
C GLY A 17 -1.20 -4.53 6.93
N LYS A 18 -0.27 -4.06 6.10
CA LYS A 18 0.18 -2.65 6.06
C LYS A 18 -0.97 -1.66 6.06
N GLY A 19 -1.91 -1.79 5.12
CA GLY A 19 -3.04 -0.88 5.01
C GLY A 19 -3.87 -0.81 6.29
N THR A 20 -4.13 -1.96 6.95
CA THR A 20 -4.83 -2.00 8.24
C THR A 20 -4.04 -1.27 9.34
N GLN A 21 -2.73 -1.51 9.45
CA GLN A 21 -1.88 -0.84 10.41
C GLN A 21 -1.74 0.66 10.10
N GLY A 22 -1.62 1.00 8.82
CA GLY A 22 -1.59 2.39 8.35
C GLY A 22 -2.87 3.16 8.71
N ALA A 23 -4.04 2.56 8.53
CA ALA A 23 -5.32 3.16 8.91
C ALA A 23 -5.43 3.40 10.43
N ILE A 24 -4.91 2.46 11.24
CA ILE A 24 -4.84 2.62 12.70
C ILE A 24 -3.90 3.76 13.08
N ALA A 25 -2.70 3.79 12.48
CA ALA A 25 -1.70 4.84 12.72
C ALA A 25 -2.22 6.22 12.31
N LYS A 26 -2.85 6.33 11.13
CA LYS A 26 -3.53 7.55 10.67
C LYS A 26 -4.48 8.09 11.73
N LYS A 27 -5.39 7.25 12.23
CA LYS A 27 -6.39 7.66 13.24
C LYS A 27 -5.76 8.03 14.57
N LYS A 28 -4.72 7.29 14.99
CA LYS A 28 -4.12 7.47 16.32
C LYS A 28 -3.20 8.68 16.40
N TYR A 29 -2.47 8.97 15.31
CA TYR A 29 -1.43 10.00 15.27
C TYR A 29 -1.75 11.17 14.34
N ASP A 30 -2.95 11.17 13.75
CA ASP A 30 -3.42 12.19 12.81
C ASP A 30 -2.46 12.40 11.61
N LEU A 31 -2.00 11.28 11.03
CA LEU A 31 -1.09 11.27 9.89
C LEU A 31 -1.87 11.13 8.58
N ASP A 32 -1.32 11.64 7.48
CA ASP A 32 -1.78 11.27 6.16
C ASP A 32 -1.31 9.86 5.81
N HIS A 33 -2.24 8.94 5.60
CA HIS A 33 -1.92 7.60 5.10
C HIS A 33 -1.94 7.61 3.57
N ILE A 34 -0.75 7.56 2.98
CA ILE A 34 -0.51 7.65 1.54
C ILE A 34 -0.19 6.25 1.01
N GLU A 35 -1.16 5.64 0.34
CA GLU A 35 -1.01 4.33 -0.30
C GLU A 35 -0.84 4.49 -1.81
N SER A 36 0.34 4.23 -2.37
CA SER A 36 0.59 4.32 -3.82
C SER A 36 -0.40 3.47 -4.63
N GLY A 37 -0.71 2.27 -4.17
CA GLY A 37 -1.71 1.41 -4.79
C GLY A 37 -3.13 1.97 -4.74
N ALA A 38 -3.52 2.69 -3.69
CA ALA A 38 -4.83 3.33 -3.60
C ALA A 38 -4.96 4.51 -4.58
N ILE A 39 -3.88 5.28 -4.75
CA ILE A 39 -3.85 6.39 -5.72
C ILE A 39 -4.07 5.84 -7.13
N PHE A 40 -3.34 4.80 -7.54
CA PHE A 40 -3.53 4.18 -8.85
C PHE A 40 -4.95 3.63 -9.02
N ARG A 41 -5.49 2.93 -8.02
CA ARG A 41 -6.88 2.40 -8.09
C ARG A 41 -7.91 3.51 -8.24
N LYS A 42 -7.72 4.66 -7.60
CA LYS A 42 -8.58 5.84 -7.76
C LYS A 42 -8.55 6.35 -9.22
N HIS A 43 -7.37 6.43 -9.82
CA HIS A 43 -7.21 6.83 -11.21
C HIS A 43 -7.82 5.82 -12.20
N ILE A 44 -7.67 4.50 -11.92
CA ILE A 44 -8.28 3.43 -12.72
C ILE A 44 -9.81 3.52 -12.64
N GLY A 45 -10.37 3.64 -11.44
CA GLY A 45 -11.82 3.78 -11.24
C GLY A 45 -12.41 5.04 -11.84
N GLY A 46 -11.63 6.13 -11.87
CA GLY A 46 -11.99 7.39 -12.52
C GLY A 46 -11.75 7.43 -14.03
N GLY A 47 -11.22 6.36 -14.64
CA GLY A 47 -10.99 6.26 -16.09
C GLY A 47 -9.96 7.25 -16.65
N THR A 48 -9.08 7.81 -15.81
CA THR A 48 -8.08 8.79 -16.25
C THR A 48 -7.02 8.16 -17.16
N GLU A 49 -6.32 8.93 -17.96
CA GLU A 49 -5.22 8.45 -18.82
C GLU A 49 -4.12 7.76 -18.00
N LEU A 50 -3.81 8.30 -16.82
CA LEU A 50 -2.90 7.67 -15.87
C LEU A 50 -3.43 6.29 -15.41
N GLY A 51 -4.71 6.21 -15.07
CA GLY A 51 -5.37 4.97 -14.65
C GLY A 51 -5.35 3.91 -15.74
N LYS A 52 -5.64 4.28 -17.00
CA LYS A 52 -5.59 3.37 -18.14
C LYS A 52 -4.19 2.79 -18.36
N LYS A 53 -3.15 3.64 -18.29
CA LYS A 53 -1.74 3.20 -18.42
C LYS A 53 -1.33 2.28 -17.25
N ALA A 54 -1.65 2.67 -16.02
CA ALA A 54 -1.27 1.91 -14.83
C ALA A 54 -1.96 0.54 -14.74
N LYS A 55 -3.20 0.44 -15.22
CA LYS A 55 -4.01 -0.78 -15.13
C LYS A 55 -3.32 -2.00 -15.73
N ALA A 56 -2.71 -1.84 -16.92
CA ALA A 56 -2.05 -2.94 -17.62
C ALA A 56 -0.89 -3.56 -16.82
N TYR A 57 -0.17 -2.77 -16.03
CA TYR A 57 0.92 -3.24 -15.15
C TYR A 57 0.35 -3.87 -13.88
N ILE A 58 -0.62 -3.21 -13.25
CA ILE A 58 -1.21 -3.66 -11.98
C ILE A 58 -1.91 -5.01 -12.14
N ASP A 59 -2.63 -5.23 -13.24
CA ASP A 59 -3.33 -6.49 -13.52
C ASP A 59 -2.35 -7.67 -13.63
N ARG A 60 -1.12 -7.45 -14.13
CA ARG A 60 -0.05 -8.46 -14.19
C ARG A 60 0.80 -8.55 -12.91
N GLY A 61 0.52 -7.71 -11.90
CA GLY A 61 1.33 -7.63 -10.67
C GLY A 61 2.67 -6.93 -10.84
N GLU A 62 2.91 -6.29 -11.98
CA GLU A 62 4.12 -5.53 -12.27
C GLU A 62 4.13 -4.15 -11.61
N LEU A 63 5.31 -3.54 -11.49
CA LEU A 63 5.43 -2.14 -11.10
C LEU A 63 4.98 -1.23 -12.25
N VAL A 64 4.20 -0.21 -11.90
CA VAL A 64 3.96 0.91 -12.82
C VAL A 64 5.29 1.64 -13.03
N PRO A 65 5.65 2.05 -14.26
CA PRO A 65 6.92 2.70 -14.56
C PRO A 65 7.27 3.86 -13.63
N ASP A 66 8.55 4.02 -13.33
CA ASP A 66 9.06 4.98 -12.35
C ASP A 66 8.83 6.44 -12.76
N ASP A 67 8.84 6.73 -14.06
CA ASP A 67 8.53 8.05 -14.62
C ASP A 67 7.08 8.50 -14.36
N ILE A 68 6.20 7.55 -14.07
CA ILE A 68 4.81 7.78 -13.66
C ILE A 68 4.69 7.78 -12.14
N THR A 69 5.25 6.74 -11.49
CA THR A 69 5.04 6.49 -10.06
C THR A 69 5.71 7.54 -9.20
N ILE A 70 6.96 7.91 -9.50
CA ILE A 70 7.75 8.82 -8.67
C ILE A 70 7.12 10.20 -8.60
N PRO A 71 6.83 10.90 -9.74
CA PRO A 71 6.21 12.22 -9.68
C PRO A 71 4.86 12.23 -8.95
N MET A 72 4.05 11.19 -9.17
CA MET A 72 2.75 11.05 -8.53
C MET A 72 2.86 10.95 -7.00
N VAL A 73 3.77 10.15 -6.48
CA VAL A 73 3.94 10.00 -5.03
C VAL A 73 4.53 11.26 -4.43
N LEU A 74 5.54 11.87 -5.07
CA LEU A 74 6.15 13.11 -4.58
C LEU A 74 5.16 14.28 -4.54
N ASP A 75 4.27 14.41 -5.53
CA ASP A 75 3.21 15.42 -5.53
C ASP A 75 2.29 15.27 -4.30
N VAL A 76 1.88 14.04 -3.98
CA VAL A 76 1.05 13.78 -2.80
C VAL A 76 1.80 14.08 -1.50
N LEU A 77 3.11 13.74 -1.41
CA LEU A 77 3.92 14.02 -0.23
C LEU A 77 4.12 15.51 0.03
N GLN A 78 4.28 16.31 -1.03
CA GLN A 78 4.41 17.77 -0.93
C GLN A 78 3.13 18.44 -0.41
N ASN A 79 1.99 17.83 -0.67
CA ASN A 79 0.68 18.29 -0.21
C ASN A 79 0.20 17.62 1.08
N ALA A 80 1.05 16.85 1.74
CA ALA A 80 0.71 16.17 2.98
C ALA A 80 0.54 17.13 4.17
N SER A 81 -0.25 16.71 5.16
CA SER A 81 -0.60 17.50 6.33
C SER A 81 0.64 17.90 7.16
N ALA A 82 0.46 18.96 7.97
CA ALA A 82 1.51 19.44 8.87
C ALA A 82 1.93 18.41 9.95
N ASN A 83 1.06 17.44 10.27
CA ASN A 83 1.33 16.42 11.28
C ASN A 83 2.23 15.29 10.78
N GLY A 84 2.43 15.19 9.45
CA GLY A 84 3.27 14.20 8.81
C GLY A 84 2.48 13.12 8.06
N TRP A 85 3.18 12.10 7.62
CA TRP A 85 2.62 11.08 6.75
C TRP A 85 3.12 9.67 7.07
N LEU A 86 2.33 8.68 6.68
CA LEU A 86 2.71 7.28 6.59
C LEU A 86 2.59 6.86 5.12
N LEU A 87 3.71 6.52 4.50
CA LEU A 87 3.79 6.11 3.10
C LEU A 87 3.82 4.59 2.99
N ASP A 88 2.83 4.02 2.32
CA ASP A 88 2.64 2.59 2.11
C ASP A 88 2.73 2.23 0.61
N GLY A 89 3.53 1.23 0.33
CA GLY A 89 3.68 0.68 -1.01
C GLY A 89 4.55 1.50 -1.96
N PHE A 90 5.39 2.37 -1.43
CA PHE A 90 6.47 3.10 -2.11
C PHE A 90 7.55 3.43 -1.07
N PRO A 91 8.85 3.32 -1.41
CA PRO A 91 9.42 2.80 -2.66
C PRO A 91 9.27 1.28 -2.80
N ARG A 92 9.36 0.77 -4.04
CA ARG A 92 9.33 -0.67 -4.37
C ARG A 92 10.53 -1.11 -5.20
N SER A 93 11.44 -0.20 -5.51
CA SER A 93 12.70 -0.46 -6.17
C SER A 93 13.78 0.43 -5.61
N LEU A 94 15.05 0.07 -5.83
CA LEU A 94 16.18 0.87 -5.41
C LEU A 94 16.14 2.27 -6.02
N VAL A 95 15.80 2.38 -7.31
CA VAL A 95 15.67 3.66 -8.02
C VAL A 95 14.62 4.55 -7.38
N GLN A 96 13.47 4.00 -7.00
CA GLN A 96 12.42 4.75 -6.30
C GLN A 96 12.90 5.22 -4.93
N SER A 97 13.68 4.41 -4.21
CA SER A 97 14.24 4.76 -2.90
C SER A 97 15.21 5.94 -3.01
N GLU A 98 16.13 5.89 -3.97
CA GLU A 98 17.08 6.98 -4.23
C GLU A 98 16.36 8.29 -4.56
N LYS A 99 15.35 8.24 -5.43
CA LYS A 99 14.56 9.42 -5.81
C LYS A 99 13.72 9.98 -4.67
N LEU A 100 13.16 9.12 -3.84
CA LEU A 100 12.47 9.57 -2.62
C LEU A 100 13.44 10.27 -1.68
N TRP A 101 14.62 9.67 -1.44
CA TRP A 101 15.65 10.25 -0.58
C TRP A 101 16.09 11.62 -1.07
N ASP A 102 16.42 11.75 -2.37
CA ASP A 102 16.81 13.04 -2.98
C ASP A 102 15.74 14.12 -2.76
N ALA A 103 14.46 13.76 -2.97
CA ALA A 103 13.36 14.70 -2.78
C ALA A 103 13.22 15.13 -1.31
N LEU A 104 13.26 14.18 -0.36
CA LEU A 104 13.18 14.49 1.07
C LEU A 104 14.33 15.39 1.53
N GLN A 105 15.55 15.12 1.06
CA GLN A 105 16.72 15.98 1.38
C GLN A 105 16.56 17.38 0.81
N LYS A 106 16.13 17.50 -0.44
CA LYS A 106 15.89 18.79 -1.10
C LYS A 106 14.87 19.64 -0.35
N ASP A 107 13.78 19.01 0.11
CA ASP A 107 12.69 19.70 0.79
C ASP A 107 12.92 19.83 2.31
N GLY A 108 14.07 19.38 2.82
CA GLY A 108 14.41 19.42 4.25
C GLY A 108 13.47 18.55 5.12
N VAL A 109 12.86 17.53 4.52
CA VAL A 109 11.90 16.65 5.20
C VAL A 109 12.64 15.47 5.81
N LYS A 110 12.51 15.30 7.13
CA LYS A 110 13.10 14.17 7.85
C LYS A 110 12.21 12.94 7.73
N LEU A 111 12.80 11.78 7.44
CA LEU A 111 12.20 10.48 7.63
C LEU A 111 12.49 10.01 9.06
N ASP A 112 11.45 9.78 9.86
CA ASP A 112 11.60 9.45 11.28
C ASP A 112 11.65 7.95 11.53
N TYR A 113 10.82 7.17 10.82
CA TYR A 113 10.75 5.72 11.01
C TYR A 113 10.60 4.98 9.69
N VAL A 114 11.26 3.82 9.63
CA VAL A 114 11.04 2.79 8.61
C VAL A 114 10.57 1.55 9.33
N ILE A 115 9.36 1.08 9.02
CA ILE A 115 8.73 -0.06 9.68
C ILE A 115 8.53 -1.16 8.65
N GLU A 116 9.08 -2.35 8.92
CA GLU A 116 8.84 -3.52 8.12
C GLU A 116 7.93 -4.51 8.86
N ILE A 117 6.85 -4.96 8.19
CA ILE A 117 6.02 -6.06 8.68
C ILE A 117 6.52 -7.34 8.05
N LEU A 118 7.31 -8.10 8.81
CA LEU A 118 7.84 -9.38 8.37
C LEU A 118 6.75 -10.44 8.33
N LEU A 119 6.68 -11.16 7.23
CA LEU A 119 5.73 -12.25 7.03
C LEU A 119 6.30 -13.27 6.05
N PRO A 120 6.25 -14.58 6.34
CA PRO A 120 6.63 -15.61 5.38
C PRO A 120 5.78 -15.53 4.10
N ARG A 121 6.40 -15.77 2.94
CA ARG A 121 5.77 -15.66 1.62
C ARG A 121 4.46 -16.44 1.53
N GLU A 122 4.46 -17.69 1.99
CA GLU A 122 3.28 -18.55 1.92
C GLU A 122 2.12 -18.03 2.77
N VAL A 123 2.43 -17.48 3.94
CA VAL A 123 1.42 -16.85 4.80
C VAL A 123 0.87 -15.59 4.15
N ALA A 124 1.73 -14.77 3.55
CA ALA A 124 1.32 -13.58 2.82
C ALA A 124 0.39 -13.92 1.65
N LYS A 125 0.73 -14.95 0.86
CA LYS A 125 -0.07 -15.46 -0.26
C LYS A 125 -1.46 -15.93 0.21
N ALA A 126 -1.52 -16.77 1.23
CA ALA A 126 -2.78 -17.24 1.80
C ALA A 126 -3.67 -16.08 2.29
N ARG A 127 -3.08 -15.07 2.91
CA ARG A 127 -3.79 -13.87 3.38
C ARG A 127 -4.35 -13.03 2.23
N ILE A 128 -3.60 -12.88 1.12
CA ILE A 128 -4.10 -12.17 -0.07
C ILE A 128 -5.34 -12.86 -0.63
N MET A 129 -5.25 -14.16 -0.87
CA MET A 129 -6.34 -14.94 -1.47
C MET A 129 -7.60 -14.93 -0.59
N GLY A 130 -7.42 -14.89 0.72
CA GLY A 130 -8.52 -14.82 1.70
C GLY A 130 -9.09 -13.42 1.91
N ARG A 131 -8.45 -12.36 1.41
CA ARG A 131 -8.85 -10.97 1.66
C ARG A 131 -10.21 -10.64 1.04
N ARG A 132 -11.03 -9.91 1.80
CA ARG A 132 -12.29 -9.33 1.32
C ARG A 132 -12.31 -7.84 1.61
N LEU A 133 -12.69 -7.04 0.62
CA LEU A 133 -12.81 -5.59 0.73
C LEU A 133 -14.25 -5.24 1.10
N CYS A 134 -14.39 -4.39 2.09
CA CYS A 134 -15.68 -3.81 2.45
C CYS A 134 -16.01 -2.64 1.51
N ALA A 135 -17.24 -2.61 0.99
CA ALA A 135 -17.71 -1.54 0.12
C ALA A 135 -17.75 -0.16 0.82
N ASN A 136 -17.96 -0.15 2.14
CA ASN A 136 -18.06 1.10 2.92
C ASN A 136 -16.68 1.65 3.32
N ASP A 137 -15.72 0.75 3.63
CA ASP A 137 -14.33 1.12 3.96
C ASP A 137 -13.40 -0.06 3.64
N PRO A 138 -12.54 0.07 2.61
CA PRO A 138 -11.62 -1.00 2.20
C PRO A 138 -10.58 -1.37 3.27
N ASN A 139 -10.42 -0.55 4.33
CA ASN A 139 -9.50 -0.81 5.43
C ASN A 139 -10.15 -1.64 6.55
N HIS A 140 -11.45 -1.90 6.52
CA HIS A 140 -12.06 -2.83 7.45
C HIS A 140 -11.46 -4.23 7.27
N PRO A 141 -10.88 -4.82 8.32
CA PRO A 141 -10.21 -6.11 8.21
C PRO A 141 -11.22 -7.24 8.03
N ASN A 142 -11.20 -7.87 6.86
CA ASN A 142 -12.00 -9.04 6.54
C ASN A 142 -11.15 -10.05 5.75
N ASN A 143 -11.02 -11.27 6.29
CA ASN A 143 -10.25 -12.34 5.65
C ASN A 143 -10.87 -13.71 5.96
N VAL A 144 -11.24 -14.45 4.94
CA VAL A 144 -11.90 -15.77 5.11
C VAL A 144 -10.96 -16.85 5.67
N GLY A 145 -9.65 -16.67 5.54
CA GLY A 145 -8.64 -17.60 6.05
C GLY A 145 -8.10 -17.24 7.45
N ILE A 146 -8.58 -16.16 8.08
CA ILE A 146 -8.10 -15.71 9.39
C ILE A 146 -9.28 -15.61 10.36
N PRO A 147 -9.45 -16.57 11.30
CA PRO A 147 -10.65 -16.63 12.15
C PRO A 147 -10.96 -15.35 12.91
N VAL A 148 -9.96 -14.67 13.48
CA VAL A 148 -10.14 -13.45 14.28
C VAL A 148 -10.62 -12.23 13.47
N ILE A 149 -10.52 -12.28 12.15
CA ILE A 149 -11.01 -11.26 11.22
C ILE A 149 -11.88 -11.88 10.11
N ALA A 150 -12.47 -13.04 10.36
CA ALA A 150 -13.40 -13.66 9.42
C ALA A 150 -14.64 -12.77 9.23
N PRO A 151 -15.16 -12.68 7.98
CA PRO A 151 -16.44 -12.03 7.71
C PRO A 151 -17.59 -12.69 8.46
N ASP A 152 -18.69 -11.96 8.62
CA ASP A 152 -19.97 -12.53 9.05
C ASP A 152 -20.75 -12.96 7.79
N GLY A 153 -20.56 -14.22 7.38
CA GLY A 153 -21.02 -14.72 6.10
C GLY A 153 -20.41 -13.94 4.94
N ASP A 154 -21.23 -13.26 4.14
CA ASP A 154 -20.82 -12.40 3.02
C ASP A 154 -20.75 -10.91 3.39
N LYS A 155 -20.86 -10.59 4.69
CA LYS A 155 -20.89 -9.23 5.21
C LYS A 155 -19.64 -8.86 6.00
N CYS A 156 -19.31 -7.57 5.93
CA CYS A 156 -18.21 -7.00 6.69
C CYS A 156 -18.44 -7.15 8.20
N ARG A 157 -17.52 -7.80 8.89
CA ARG A 157 -17.56 -8.01 10.34
C ARG A 157 -17.58 -6.73 11.17
N VAL A 158 -17.16 -5.60 10.58
CA VAL A 158 -17.06 -4.31 11.29
C VAL A 158 -18.33 -3.48 11.14
N CYS A 159 -18.91 -3.42 9.93
CA CYS A 159 -20.02 -2.51 9.63
C CYS A 159 -21.21 -3.15 8.90
N GLY A 160 -21.16 -4.47 8.63
CA GLY A 160 -22.22 -5.17 7.89
C GLY A 160 -22.30 -4.85 6.40
N GLY A 161 -21.40 -4.04 5.86
CA GLY A 161 -21.37 -3.68 4.44
C GLY A 161 -21.04 -4.86 3.54
N ALA A 162 -21.40 -4.77 2.25
CA ALA A 162 -21.09 -5.80 1.26
C ALA A 162 -19.58 -6.02 1.12
N LEU A 163 -19.19 -7.25 0.85
CA LEU A 163 -17.81 -7.65 0.63
C LEU A 163 -17.58 -8.07 -0.81
N SER A 164 -16.38 -7.78 -1.31
CA SER A 164 -15.91 -8.25 -2.61
C SER A 164 -14.47 -8.75 -2.52
N ALA A 165 -14.12 -9.72 -3.36
CA ALA A 165 -12.73 -10.05 -3.59
C ALA A 165 -12.12 -8.96 -4.49
N ARG A 166 -10.85 -8.62 -4.27
CA ARG A 166 -10.12 -7.74 -5.17
C ARG A 166 -9.65 -8.54 -6.39
N ALA A 167 -9.87 -8.02 -7.59
CA ALA A 167 -9.60 -8.76 -8.83
C ALA A 167 -8.14 -9.24 -8.92
N ASP A 168 -7.19 -8.35 -8.58
CA ASP A 168 -5.76 -8.64 -8.60
C ASP A 168 -5.28 -9.54 -7.43
N ASP A 169 -6.17 -9.95 -6.52
CA ASP A 169 -5.92 -10.92 -5.46
C ASP A 169 -6.41 -12.34 -5.83
N GLN A 170 -7.03 -12.50 -6.99
CA GLN A 170 -7.53 -13.78 -7.47
C GLN A 170 -6.64 -14.38 -8.58
N ASP A 171 -5.68 -13.61 -9.08
CA ASP A 171 -4.68 -14.06 -10.05
C ASP A 171 -3.41 -14.49 -9.32
N GLU A 172 -3.16 -15.80 -9.29
CA GLU A 172 -1.99 -16.37 -8.62
C GLU A 172 -0.68 -15.94 -9.27
N ALA A 173 -0.62 -15.76 -10.58
CA ALA A 173 0.57 -15.29 -11.28
C ALA A 173 0.90 -13.85 -10.87
N ALA A 174 -0.11 -12.98 -10.83
CA ALA A 174 0.06 -11.59 -10.38
C ALA A 174 0.46 -11.50 -8.89
N ILE A 175 -0.05 -12.39 -8.03
CA ILE A 175 0.37 -12.47 -6.63
C ILE A 175 1.85 -12.87 -6.53
N ASN A 176 2.25 -13.92 -7.24
CA ASN A 176 3.64 -14.40 -7.25
C ASN A 176 4.59 -13.31 -7.75
N GLN A 177 4.25 -12.63 -8.85
CA GLN A 177 5.04 -11.53 -9.42
C GLN A 177 5.26 -10.40 -8.40
N ARG A 178 4.21 -9.99 -7.66
CA ARG A 178 4.34 -8.96 -6.61
C ARG A 178 5.22 -9.42 -5.45
N HIS A 179 5.16 -10.70 -5.10
CA HIS A 179 6.03 -11.26 -4.07
C HIS A 179 7.46 -11.35 -4.54
N ASP A 180 7.72 -11.73 -5.80
CA ASP A 180 9.06 -11.74 -6.37
C ASP A 180 9.68 -10.34 -6.32
N ILE A 181 8.94 -9.30 -6.71
CA ILE A 181 9.37 -7.90 -6.59
C ILE A 181 9.65 -7.52 -5.13
N TYR A 182 8.80 -7.92 -4.18
CA TYR A 182 9.00 -7.57 -2.78
C TYR A 182 10.25 -8.21 -2.20
N TYR A 183 10.43 -9.52 -2.42
CA TYR A 183 11.53 -10.30 -1.82
C TYR A 183 12.86 -10.22 -2.62
N ASP A 184 12.89 -9.45 -3.72
CA ASP A 184 14.14 -9.17 -4.42
C ASP A 184 15.03 -8.24 -3.58
N THR A 185 16.18 -8.78 -3.16
CA THR A 185 17.18 -8.08 -2.33
C THR A 185 18.17 -7.27 -3.16
N THR A 186 18.07 -7.28 -4.48
CA THR A 186 19.02 -6.61 -5.38
C THR A 186 18.48 -5.33 -5.99
N THR A 187 17.25 -5.36 -6.49
CA THR A 187 16.61 -4.22 -7.17
C THR A 187 15.17 -3.96 -6.71
N GLY A 188 14.57 -4.93 -6.02
CA GLY A 188 13.19 -4.88 -5.58
C GLY A 188 12.96 -4.10 -4.30
N THR A 189 11.82 -4.38 -3.66
CA THR A 189 11.39 -3.63 -2.46
C THR A 189 12.32 -3.85 -1.26
N MET A 190 12.87 -5.05 -1.08
CA MET A 190 13.82 -5.32 0.00
C MET A 190 15.19 -4.65 -0.22
N ALA A 191 15.56 -4.37 -1.47
CA ALA A 191 16.76 -3.57 -1.77
C ALA A 191 16.55 -2.08 -1.45
N ALA A 192 15.32 -1.60 -1.61
CA ALA A 192 14.95 -0.21 -1.36
C ALA A 192 15.09 0.21 0.09
#